data_54abfbb91d9afae9f72469359ec7b4da
#
_entry.id   54abfbb91d9afae9f72469359ec7b4da
#
_cell.length_a   1.000
_cell.length_b   1.000
_cell.length_c   1.000
_cell.angle_alpha   90.00
_cell.angle_beta   90.00
_cell.angle_gamma   90.00
#
_symmetry.space_group_name_H-M   'P 1'
#
loop_
_entity.id
_entity.type
_entity.pdbx_description
1 polymer ?
#
loop_
_entity_poly.entity_id
_entity_poly.type
_entity_poly.pdbx_seq_one_letter_code
_entity_poly.pdbx_strand_id
1 'polypeptide(L)'
;VSYAIKASYLQTLINQLPNPTQVVPTTNKISSQNLPGKVKSVKNFVCFIQCSSRGETPKSSNPKYGAPTVPQGNKVVEMPYVDFCRDANARIKKVTITDKETILEFSCNNLTQGGYFQWINIDKATYIVVDGKEYQLTRAEGIAIAPNKTNYSKPGETKNFKLIFPAIPKSSTSFDLIEPGESDWKFYGISLKEY
;
A
#
# COMPACT_ATOMS: atom_id res chain seq x y z
N VAL A 1 11.62 4.47 -0.07
CA VAL A 1 12.96 4.08 -0.56
C VAL A 1 12.82 2.74 -1.25
N SER A 2 13.04 2.69 -2.58
CA SER A 2 13.06 1.43 -3.32
C SER A 2 14.45 0.82 -3.20
N TYR A 3 14.54 -0.40 -2.71
CA TYR A 3 15.78 -1.14 -2.65
C TYR A 3 15.83 -2.12 -3.82
N ALA A 4 16.85 -2.00 -4.68
CA ALA A 4 17.16 -3.00 -5.67
C ALA A 4 18.25 -3.92 -5.09
N ILE A 5 17.94 -5.20 -4.97
CA ILE A 5 18.95 -6.22 -4.61
C ILE A 5 19.77 -6.51 -5.88
N LYS A 6 21.09 -6.40 -5.79
CA LYS A 6 21.97 -6.82 -6.91
C LYS A 6 21.75 -8.30 -7.21
N ALA A 7 21.61 -8.64 -8.49
CA ALA A 7 21.42 -10.02 -8.95
C ALA A 7 22.48 -10.99 -8.41
N SER A 8 23.71 -10.51 -8.14
CA SER A 8 24.79 -11.29 -7.52
C SER A 8 24.45 -11.76 -6.11
N TYR A 9 23.79 -10.96 -5.29
CA TYR A 9 23.35 -11.40 -3.95
C TYR A 9 22.25 -12.44 -4.02
N LEU A 10 21.30 -12.25 -4.95
CA LEU A 10 20.25 -13.25 -5.18
C LEU A 10 20.85 -14.58 -5.64
N GLN A 11 21.82 -14.55 -6.55
CA GLN A 11 22.53 -15.75 -6.99
C GLN A 11 23.25 -16.45 -5.85
N THR A 12 23.87 -15.70 -4.94
CA THR A 12 24.52 -16.26 -3.74
C THR A 12 23.51 -16.97 -2.84
N LEU A 13 22.34 -16.38 -2.61
CA LEU A 13 21.27 -17.00 -1.82
C LEU A 13 20.73 -18.27 -2.47
N ILE A 14 20.51 -18.24 -3.79
CA ILE A 14 20.05 -19.42 -4.55
C ILE A 14 21.04 -20.57 -4.44
N ASN A 15 22.35 -20.28 -4.51
CA ASN A 15 23.40 -21.31 -4.43
C ASN A 15 23.52 -21.94 -3.03
N GLN A 16 22.93 -21.32 -1.99
CA GLN A 16 22.86 -21.85 -0.63
C GLN A 16 21.67 -22.82 -0.41
N LEU A 17 20.76 -22.92 -1.38
CA LEU A 17 19.65 -23.86 -1.28
C LEU A 17 20.13 -25.31 -1.43
N PRO A 18 19.53 -26.28 -0.72
CA PRO A 18 19.93 -27.69 -0.79
C PRO A 18 19.84 -28.29 -2.20
N ASN A 19 18.90 -27.80 -3.05
CA ASN A 19 18.72 -28.25 -4.44
C ASN A 19 18.35 -27.06 -5.34
N PRO A 20 19.28 -26.17 -5.68
CA PRO A 20 19.00 -24.93 -6.38
C PRO A 20 18.39 -25.16 -7.79
N THR A 21 18.73 -26.24 -8.47
CA THR A 21 18.21 -26.60 -9.80
C THR A 21 16.73 -27.03 -9.80
N GLN A 22 16.21 -27.47 -8.65
CA GLN A 22 14.78 -27.79 -8.51
C GLN A 22 13.94 -26.57 -8.21
N VAL A 23 14.53 -25.52 -7.65
CA VAL A 23 13.84 -24.29 -7.23
C VAL A 23 13.87 -23.23 -8.32
N VAL A 24 14.96 -23.18 -9.09
CA VAL A 24 15.15 -22.18 -10.15
C VAL A 24 15.07 -22.86 -11.52
N PRO A 25 14.08 -22.52 -12.36
CA PRO A 25 13.99 -23.05 -13.71
C PRO A 25 15.23 -22.73 -14.53
N THR A 26 15.81 -23.73 -15.20
CA THR A 26 16.98 -23.56 -16.05
C THR A 26 16.67 -22.91 -17.40
N THR A 27 15.39 -22.76 -17.75
CA THR A 27 14.94 -22.20 -19.03
C THR A 27 14.18 -20.90 -18.82
N ASN A 28 14.62 -19.87 -19.53
CA ASN A 28 13.94 -18.57 -19.53
C ASN A 28 12.80 -18.56 -20.57
N LYS A 29 11.57 -18.80 -20.11
CA LYS A 29 10.36 -18.76 -20.95
C LYS A 29 9.84 -17.33 -21.21
N ILE A 30 10.48 -16.31 -20.64
CA ILE A 30 10.03 -14.92 -20.74
C ILE A 30 10.63 -14.23 -21.96
N SER A 31 11.81 -14.63 -22.40
CA SER A 31 12.54 -13.99 -23.50
C SER A 31 11.77 -13.97 -24.84
N SER A 32 11.01 -15.02 -25.13
CA SER A 32 10.21 -15.17 -26.36
C SER A 32 8.84 -14.50 -26.33
N GLN A 33 8.42 -13.93 -25.21
CA GLN A 33 7.11 -13.31 -25.05
C GLN A 33 7.13 -11.84 -25.48
N ASN A 34 5.97 -11.31 -25.93
CA ASN A 34 5.75 -9.88 -26.12
C ASN A 34 5.71 -9.15 -24.77
N LEU A 35 5.80 -7.83 -24.78
CA LEU A 35 5.87 -7.02 -23.55
C LEU A 35 4.72 -7.28 -22.56
N PRO A 36 3.43 -7.32 -22.96
CA PRO A 36 2.33 -7.66 -22.06
C PRO A 36 2.46 -9.05 -21.43
N GLY A 37 2.91 -10.05 -22.21
CA GLY A 37 3.17 -11.40 -21.73
C GLY A 37 4.32 -11.45 -20.72
N LYS A 38 5.40 -10.70 -20.99
CA LYS A 38 6.53 -10.56 -20.05
C LYS A 38 6.07 -9.98 -18.71
N VAL A 39 5.29 -8.90 -18.74
CA VAL A 39 4.75 -8.26 -17.52
C VAL A 39 3.86 -9.23 -16.73
N LYS A 40 2.97 -9.95 -17.41
CA LYS A 40 2.10 -10.96 -16.78
C LYS A 40 2.91 -12.09 -16.13
N SER A 41 3.95 -12.57 -16.81
CA SER A 41 4.83 -13.63 -16.31
C SER A 41 5.64 -13.17 -15.10
N VAL A 42 6.18 -11.94 -15.11
CA VAL A 42 6.97 -11.38 -13.99
C VAL A 42 6.13 -11.19 -12.75
N LYS A 43 4.85 -10.81 -12.86
CA LYS A 43 3.95 -10.72 -11.70
C LYS A 43 3.86 -12.03 -10.89
N ASN A 44 4.00 -13.18 -11.52
CA ASN A 44 3.98 -14.48 -10.87
C ASN A 44 5.31 -14.86 -10.17
N PHE A 45 6.38 -14.09 -10.41
CA PHE A 45 7.71 -14.31 -9.83
C PHE A 45 8.11 -13.27 -8.77
N VAL A 46 7.23 -12.32 -8.45
CA VAL A 46 7.47 -11.41 -7.34
C VAL A 46 7.17 -12.16 -6.06
N CYS A 47 8.20 -12.54 -5.33
CA CYS A 47 8.09 -13.10 -3.99
C CYS A 47 8.51 -12.04 -2.96
N PHE A 48 7.75 -11.97 -1.86
CA PHE A 48 8.14 -11.20 -0.69
C PHE A 48 9.03 -12.07 0.20
N ILE A 49 10.20 -11.54 0.58
CA ILE A 49 11.04 -12.18 1.60
C ILE A 49 10.55 -11.67 2.95
N GLN A 50 9.85 -12.52 3.68
CA GLN A 50 9.46 -12.24 5.05
C GLN A 50 10.53 -12.78 5.99
N CYS A 51 11.21 -11.89 6.71
CA CYS A 51 12.13 -12.27 7.79
C CYS A 51 11.34 -12.32 9.09
N SER A 52 11.06 -13.50 9.61
CA SER A 52 10.57 -13.67 10.97
C SER A 52 11.76 -13.94 11.91
N SER A 53 11.84 -13.22 13.02
CA SER A 53 12.75 -13.56 14.10
C SER A 53 12.33 -14.93 14.68
N ARG A 54 13.29 -15.84 14.83
CA ARG A 54 13.08 -17.17 15.41
C ARG A 54 12.56 -17.01 16.85
N GLY A 55 11.34 -17.46 17.09
CA GLY A 55 10.81 -17.64 18.44
C GLY A 55 9.29 -17.53 18.45
N GLU A 56 8.67 -18.68 18.34
CA GLU A 56 7.36 -19.13 18.78
C GLU A 56 6.54 -19.78 17.66
N THR A 57 6.50 -21.12 17.76
CA THR A 57 5.54 -21.96 17.00
C THR A 57 4.13 -21.72 17.52
N PRO A 58 3.15 -21.39 16.68
CA PRO A 58 1.79 -21.32 17.13
C PRO A 58 1.27 -22.74 17.42
N LYS A 59 0.90 -23.02 18.66
CA LYS A 59 0.16 -24.23 19.03
C LYS A 59 -1.23 -24.17 18.39
N SER A 60 -1.47 -25.09 17.47
CA SER A 60 -2.82 -25.39 16.97
C SER A 60 -3.68 -25.88 18.13
N SER A 61 -4.67 -25.09 18.52
CA SER A 61 -5.79 -25.56 19.34
C SER A 61 -7.09 -25.20 18.63
N ASN A 62 -7.70 -26.21 18.05
CA ASN A 62 -9.07 -26.15 17.57
C ASN A 62 -10.02 -26.12 18.79
N PRO A 63 -10.89 -25.16 18.93
CA PRO A 63 -12.13 -25.35 19.67
C PRO A 63 -13.34 -25.07 18.79
N LYS A 64 -14.08 -26.11 18.62
CA LYS A 64 -15.45 -26.14 18.10
C LYS A 64 -16.37 -25.59 19.18
N TYR A 65 -16.67 -24.27 19.14
CA TYR A 65 -17.86 -23.71 19.82
C TYR A 65 -18.18 -22.36 19.16
N GLY A 66 -19.50 -22.10 18.97
CA GLY A 66 -20.03 -20.87 18.40
C GLY A 66 -19.45 -19.65 19.14
N ALA A 67 -18.72 -18.83 18.40
CA ALA A 67 -18.08 -17.67 18.96
C ALA A 67 -19.15 -16.63 19.37
N PRO A 68 -19.09 -16.10 20.61
CA PRO A 68 -19.72 -14.83 20.91
C PRO A 68 -19.10 -13.79 20.00
N THR A 69 -19.92 -12.92 19.42
CA THR A 69 -19.45 -11.74 18.65
C THR A 69 -18.65 -10.83 19.61
N VAL A 70 -17.37 -11.09 19.72
CA VAL A 70 -16.44 -10.16 20.37
C VAL A 70 -16.49 -8.87 19.54
N PRO A 71 -16.65 -7.69 20.15
CA PRO A 71 -16.53 -6.44 19.45
C PRO A 71 -15.17 -6.46 18.73
N GLN A 72 -15.20 -6.52 17.41
CA GLN A 72 -14.01 -6.62 16.62
C GLN A 72 -13.27 -5.29 16.78
N GLY A 73 -12.12 -5.31 17.43
CA GLY A 73 -11.29 -4.14 17.64
C GLY A 73 -11.00 -3.40 16.33
N ASN A 74 -10.41 -2.23 16.38
CA ASN A 74 -10.02 -1.49 15.18
C ASN A 74 -9.07 -2.34 14.34
N LYS A 75 -9.29 -2.37 13.01
CA LYS A 75 -8.32 -2.94 12.09
C LYS A 75 -7.29 -1.88 11.75
N VAL A 76 -6.01 -2.19 11.94
CA VAL A 76 -4.90 -1.26 11.71
C VAL A 76 -3.90 -1.92 10.78
N VAL A 77 -3.55 -1.23 9.70
CA VAL A 77 -2.52 -1.68 8.75
C VAL A 77 -1.47 -0.59 8.64
N GLU A 78 -0.26 -0.88 9.10
CA GLU A 78 0.90 0.01 9.00
C GLU A 78 1.56 -0.18 7.64
N MET A 79 1.96 0.93 7.00
CA MET A 79 2.67 0.94 5.73
C MET A 79 2.04 0.02 4.67
N PRO A 80 0.73 0.15 4.37
CA PRO A 80 0.04 -0.76 3.47
C PRO A 80 0.73 -0.83 2.11
N TYR A 81 0.76 -2.01 1.53
CA TYR A 81 1.18 -2.16 0.14
C TYR A 81 0.16 -1.47 -0.78
N VAL A 82 0.65 -0.79 -1.80
CA VAL A 82 -0.15 -0.12 -2.82
C VAL A 82 0.29 -0.65 -4.19
N ASP A 83 -0.64 -1.20 -4.97
CA ASP A 83 -0.34 -1.78 -6.27
C ASP A 83 0.18 -0.74 -7.25
N PHE A 84 -0.46 0.42 -7.28
CA PHE A 84 -0.08 1.52 -8.16
C PHE A 84 -0.45 2.88 -7.56
N CYS A 85 0.47 3.83 -7.65
CA CYS A 85 0.26 5.23 -7.32
C CYS A 85 1.00 6.11 -8.34
N ARG A 86 0.34 7.14 -8.87
CA ARG A 86 0.97 8.09 -9.80
C ARG A 86 1.87 9.09 -9.09
N ASP A 87 1.48 9.53 -7.89
CA ASP A 87 2.30 10.46 -7.09
C ASP A 87 3.35 9.69 -6.27
N ALA A 88 4.61 9.81 -6.69
CA ALA A 88 5.74 9.21 -5.97
C ALA A 88 6.09 9.91 -4.65
N ASN A 89 5.58 11.13 -4.41
CA ASN A 89 5.91 11.94 -3.23
C ASN A 89 5.00 11.66 -2.05
N ALA A 90 3.78 11.19 -2.30
CA ALA A 90 2.81 10.83 -1.26
C ALA A 90 2.90 9.34 -0.90
N ARG A 91 2.81 9.04 0.39
CA ARG A 91 2.83 7.67 0.92
C ARG A 91 1.78 7.50 2.00
N ILE A 92 1.05 6.41 1.95
CA ILE A 92 0.15 6.00 3.03
C ILE A 92 1.02 5.36 4.12
N LYS A 93 0.98 5.96 5.30
CA LYS A 93 1.73 5.47 6.47
C LYS A 93 0.93 4.46 7.27
N LYS A 94 -0.38 4.67 7.33
CA LYS A 94 -1.26 3.83 8.12
C LYS A 94 -2.70 3.92 7.61
N VAL A 95 -3.42 2.81 7.70
CA VAL A 95 -4.87 2.72 7.55
C VAL A 95 -5.46 2.20 8.85
N THR A 96 -6.43 2.92 9.41
CA THR A 96 -7.18 2.48 10.59
C THR A 96 -8.65 2.41 10.24
N ILE A 97 -9.28 1.26 10.43
CA ILE A 97 -10.71 1.04 10.22
C ILE A 97 -11.35 0.81 11.58
N THR A 98 -12.22 1.71 11.97
CA THR A 98 -13.02 1.64 13.19
C THR A 98 -14.47 1.27 12.84
N ASP A 99 -15.34 1.21 13.84
CA ASP A 99 -16.78 1.02 13.60
C ASP A 99 -17.47 2.27 13.03
N LYS A 100 -16.80 3.43 13.08
CA LYS A 100 -17.38 4.73 12.68
C LYS A 100 -16.74 5.31 11.44
N GLU A 101 -15.44 5.10 11.25
CA GLU A 101 -14.68 5.77 10.20
C GLU A 101 -13.46 4.95 9.75
N THR A 102 -12.99 5.26 8.55
CA THR A 102 -11.74 4.79 7.97
C THR A 102 -10.79 5.97 7.88
N ILE A 103 -9.61 5.84 8.49
CA ILE A 103 -8.61 6.90 8.59
C ILE A 103 -7.38 6.47 7.80
N LEU A 104 -6.96 7.28 6.83
CA LEU A 104 -5.72 7.14 6.09
C LEU A 104 -4.74 8.20 6.55
N GLU A 105 -3.60 7.78 7.10
CA GLU A 105 -2.51 8.68 7.49
C GLU A 105 -1.46 8.72 6.38
N PHE A 106 -1.12 9.93 5.95
CA PHE A 106 -0.19 10.19 4.85
C PHE A 106 1.05 10.94 5.30
N SER A 107 2.11 10.76 4.52
CA SER A 107 3.22 11.71 4.43
C SER A 107 3.44 12.09 2.97
N CYS A 108 3.67 13.38 2.71
CA CYS A 108 3.98 13.88 1.37
C CYS A 108 5.20 14.80 1.42
N ASN A 109 6.23 14.44 0.65
CA ASN A 109 7.44 15.25 0.50
C ASN A 109 7.31 16.10 -0.76
N ASN A 110 7.77 17.36 -0.72
CA ASN A 110 7.59 18.29 -1.83
C ASN A 110 8.71 18.27 -2.90
N LEU A 111 9.67 17.34 -2.82
CA LEU A 111 10.74 17.25 -3.84
C LEU A 111 10.23 16.52 -5.09
N THR A 112 10.64 17.06 -6.26
CA THR A 112 10.44 16.46 -7.58
C THR A 112 11.78 16.35 -8.32
N GLN A 113 11.82 15.67 -9.48
CA GLN A 113 13.03 15.59 -10.30
C GLN A 113 13.49 16.95 -10.83
N GLY A 114 12.56 17.92 -10.98
CA GLY A 114 12.83 19.26 -11.51
C GLY A 114 12.82 20.38 -10.48
N GLY A 115 12.75 20.07 -9.17
CA GLY A 115 12.65 21.07 -8.14
C GLY A 115 11.75 20.67 -6.97
N TYR A 116 10.79 21.51 -6.64
CA TYR A 116 9.81 21.24 -5.59
C TYR A 116 8.50 21.97 -5.88
N PHE A 117 7.39 21.42 -5.36
CA PHE A 117 6.10 22.10 -5.37
C PHE A 117 5.90 22.87 -4.06
N GLN A 118 5.16 23.98 -4.15
CA GLN A 118 5.05 24.93 -3.04
C GLN A 118 3.90 24.65 -2.10
N TRP A 119 2.91 23.86 -2.53
CA TRP A 119 1.69 23.60 -1.76
C TRP A 119 1.04 22.29 -2.17
N ILE A 120 0.21 21.77 -1.28
CA ILE A 120 -0.70 20.66 -1.53
C ILE A 120 -2.11 21.01 -1.04
N ASN A 121 -3.09 20.33 -1.56
CA ASN A 121 -4.45 20.27 -1.04
C ASN A 121 -5.10 18.95 -1.46
N ILE A 122 -6.33 18.74 -1.06
CA ILE A 122 -7.15 17.60 -1.48
C ILE A 122 -8.52 18.09 -1.93
N ASP A 123 -9.07 17.51 -3.00
CA ASP A 123 -10.43 17.81 -3.44
C ASP A 123 -11.44 17.18 -2.46
N LYS A 124 -12.47 17.94 -2.11
CA LYS A 124 -13.58 17.46 -1.26
C LYS A 124 -14.36 16.29 -1.87
N ALA A 125 -14.32 16.15 -3.21
CA ALA A 125 -14.94 15.06 -3.94
C ALA A 125 -14.08 13.80 -4.00
N THR A 126 -12.94 13.76 -3.28
CA THR A 126 -12.11 12.55 -3.12
C THR A 126 -12.91 11.44 -2.46
N TYR A 127 -12.72 10.22 -2.92
CA TYR A 127 -13.43 9.05 -2.41
C TYR A 127 -12.54 7.81 -2.40
N ILE A 128 -12.95 6.80 -1.63
CA ILE A 128 -12.39 5.45 -1.69
C ILE A 128 -13.40 4.49 -2.29
N VAL A 129 -12.91 3.48 -3.02
CA VAL A 129 -13.73 2.42 -3.64
C VAL A 129 -13.41 1.10 -2.98
N VAL A 130 -14.42 0.48 -2.38
CA VAL A 130 -14.33 -0.82 -1.70
C VAL A 130 -15.38 -1.74 -2.29
N ASP A 131 -14.98 -2.85 -2.88
CA ASP A 131 -15.90 -3.83 -3.49
C ASP A 131 -16.92 -3.18 -4.45
N GLY A 132 -16.47 -2.17 -5.23
CA GLY A 132 -17.29 -1.43 -6.19
C GLY A 132 -18.21 -0.35 -5.57
N LYS A 133 -18.17 -0.15 -4.25
CA LYS A 133 -18.92 0.90 -3.56
C LYS A 133 -18.02 2.08 -3.22
N GLU A 134 -18.50 3.29 -3.50
CA GLU A 134 -17.82 4.55 -3.18
C GLU A 134 -18.16 5.05 -1.77
N TYR A 135 -17.12 5.56 -1.08
CA TYR A 135 -17.22 6.21 0.23
C TYR A 135 -16.52 7.57 0.10
N GLN A 136 -17.31 8.64 0.16
CA GLN A 136 -16.84 10.00 -0.03
C GLN A 136 -16.01 10.49 1.16
N LEU A 137 -15.02 11.36 0.90
CA LEU A 137 -14.23 12.03 1.93
C LEU A 137 -15.14 12.78 2.91
N THR A 138 -15.04 12.46 4.19
CA THR A 138 -15.81 13.13 5.24
C THR A 138 -15.11 14.40 5.71
N ARG A 139 -13.80 14.30 5.96
CA ARG A 139 -12.94 15.41 6.39
C ARG A 139 -11.47 15.10 6.15
N ALA A 140 -10.65 16.14 6.17
CA ALA A 140 -9.21 16.05 6.12
C ALA A 140 -8.61 16.81 7.31
N GLU A 141 -7.49 16.33 7.84
CA GLU A 141 -6.75 16.92 8.94
C GLU A 141 -5.28 17.11 8.53
N GLY A 142 -4.71 18.29 8.77
CA GLY A 142 -3.33 18.60 8.40
C GLY A 142 -3.10 18.90 6.92
N ILE A 143 -4.16 18.89 6.10
CA ILE A 143 -4.15 19.30 4.70
C ILE A 143 -5.41 20.13 4.40
N ALA A 144 -5.27 21.15 3.57
CA ALA A 144 -6.38 22.02 3.17
C ALA A 144 -7.26 21.33 2.12
N ILE A 145 -8.57 21.59 2.19
CA ILE A 145 -9.51 21.25 1.12
C ILE A 145 -9.43 22.32 0.02
N ALA A 146 -9.36 21.88 -1.23
CA ALA A 146 -9.38 22.76 -2.39
C ALA A 146 -10.60 23.72 -2.35
N PRO A 147 -10.46 25.00 -2.74
CA PRO A 147 -9.30 25.62 -3.39
C PRO A 147 -8.21 26.15 -2.43
N ASN A 148 -8.37 25.97 -1.12
CA ASN A 148 -7.37 26.39 -0.15
C ASN A 148 -6.08 25.54 -0.30
N LYS A 149 -4.95 26.04 0.24
CA LYS A 149 -3.63 25.45 0.07
C LYS A 149 -2.95 25.22 1.40
N THR A 150 -2.26 24.10 1.52
CA THR A 150 -1.30 23.83 2.60
C THR A 150 0.09 24.09 2.04
N ASN A 151 0.73 25.17 2.45
CA ASN A 151 2.01 25.61 1.90
C ASN A 151 3.18 24.88 2.54
N TYR A 152 4.20 24.56 1.74
CA TYR A 152 5.52 24.15 2.20
C TYR A 152 6.39 25.38 2.45
N SER A 153 7.21 25.32 3.48
CA SER A 153 8.09 26.43 3.86
C SER A 153 9.46 26.36 3.18
N LYS A 154 9.88 25.17 2.75
CA LYS A 154 11.18 24.94 2.13
C LYS A 154 11.19 23.67 1.28
N PRO A 155 12.16 23.53 0.33
CA PRO A 155 12.37 22.27 -0.39
C PRO A 155 12.71 21.12 0.55
N GLY A 156 12.19 19.92 0.26
CA GLY A 156 12.41 18.71 1.04
C GLY A 156 11.58 18.62 2.33
N GLU A 157 10.69 19.58 2.55
CA GLU A 157 9.76 19.49 3.67
C GLU A 157 8.74 18.38 3.46
N THR A 158 8.40 17.66 4.54
CA THR A 158 7.36 16.63 4.53
C THR A 158 6.16 17.11 5.34
N LYS A 159 4.97 17.02 4.77
CA LYS A 159 3.70 17.23 5.46
C LYS A 159 3.09 15.88 5.81
N ASN A 160 2.60 15.78 7.04
CA ASN A 160 1.79 14.66 7.49
C ASN A 160 0.35 15.11 7.64
N PHE A 161 -0.59 14.29 7.18
CA PHE A 161 -2.01 14.62 7.20
C PHE A 161 -2.85 13.36 7.22
N LYS A 162 -4.15 13.51 7.45
CA LYS A 162 -5.12 12.42 7.47
C LYS A 162 -6.29 12.71 6.54
N LEU A 163 -6.74 11.68 5.86
CA LEU A 163 -8.01 11.67 5.14
C LEU A 163 -8.96 10.72 5.86
N ILE A 164 -10.16 11.19 6.14
CA ILE A 164 -11.14 10.43 6.92
C ILE A 164 -12.38 10.20 6.08
N PHE A 165 -12.81 8.94 6.02
CA PHE A 165 -13.94 8.43 5.25
C PHE A 165 -14.92 7.72 6.18
N PRO A 166 -16.17 7.45 5.75
CA PRO A 166 -17.07 6.57 6.49
C PRO A 166 -16.43 5.19 6.71
N ALA A 167 -16.89 4.46 7.72
CA ALA A 167 -16.41 3.11 7.99
C ALA A 167 -16.64 2.18 6.81
N ILE A 168 -15.60 1.45 6.42
CA ILE A 168 -15.68 0.36 5.45
C ILE A 168 -15.72 -0.99 6.19
N PRO A 169 -16.16 -2.08 5.53
CA PRO A 169 -16.15 -3.39 6.16
C PRO A 169 -14.74 -3.81 6.58
N LYS A 170 -14.56 -4.20 7.85
CA LYS A 170 -13.26 -4.67 8.36
C LYS A 170 -12.78 -5.95 7.67
N SER A 171 -13.69 -6.69 7.04
CA SER A 171 -13.39 -7.87 6.22
C SER A 171 -12.81 -7.55 4.85
N SER A 172 -12.86 -6.28 4.40
CA SER A 172 -12.29 -5.87 3.12
C SER A 172 -10.79 -6.16 3.09
N THR A 173 -10.30 -6.58 1.92
CA THR A 173 -8.90 -6.98 1.71
C THR A 173 -8.07 -5.90 1.01
N SER A 174 -8.72 -5.01 0.28
CA SER A 174 -8.11 -3.87 -0.39
C SER A 174 -9.15 -2.81 -0.75
N PHE A 175 -8.69 -1.63 -1.14
CA PHE A 175 -9.50 -0.54 -1.68
C PHE A 175 -8.65 0.38 -2.56
N ASP A 176 -9.32 1.25 -3.32
CA ASP A 176 -8.69 2.31 -4.10
C ASP A 176 -9.00 3.67 -3.48
N LEU A 177 -8.08 4.64 -3.59
CA LEU A 177 -8.31 6.05 -3.27
C LEU A 177 -8.22 6.86 -4.54
N ILE A 178 -9.25 7.63 -4.83
CA ILE A 178 -9.40 8.40 -6.07
C ILE A 178 -9.70 9.87 -5.75
N GLU A 179 -8.81 10.75 -6.14
CA GLU A 179 -9.12 12.16 -6.30
C GLU A 179 -9.61 12.37 -7.73
N PRO A 180 -10.81 12.95 -7.94
CA PRO A 180 -11.39 13.08 -9.27
C PRO A 180 -10.60 14.05 -10.17
N GLY A 181 -10.91 14.00 -11.47
CA GLY A 181 -10.26 14.85 -12.48
C GLY A 181 -8.88 14.33 -12.90
N GLU A 182 -8.01 15.25 -13.32
CA GLU A 182 -6.66 14.93 -13.80
C GLU A 182 -5.61 14.86 -12.68
N SER A 183 -6.06 14.77 -11.42
CA SER A 183 -5.16 14.63 -10.27
C SER A 183 -4.32 13.37 -10.36
N ASP A 184 -3.07 13.45 -9.91
CA ASP A 184 -2.18 12.32 -9.74
C ASP A 184 -2.41 11.56 -8.42
N TRP A 185 -3.31 12.05 -7.57
CA TRP A 185 -3.66 11.43 -6.29
C TRP A 185 -4.65 10.27 -6.48
N LYS A 186 -4.17 9.24 -7.15
CA LYS A 186 -4.88 7.99 -7.40
C LYS A 186 -4.03 6.83 -6.93
N PHE A 187 -4.49 6.15 -5.89
CA PHE A 187 -3.82 5.01 -5.26
C PHE A 187 -4.70 3.78 -5.48
N TYR A 188 -4.19 2.80 -6.17
CA TYR A 188 -4.93 1.59 -6.52
C TYR A 188 -4.40 0.40 -5.74
N GLY A 189 -5.31 -0.50 -5.35
CA GLY A 189 -4.97 -1.74 -4.66
C GLY A 189 -4.31 -1.53 -3.31
N ILE A 190 -4.78 -0.58 -2.50
CA ILE A 190 -4.29 -0.37 -1.14
C ILE A 190 -4.64 -1.62 -0.31
N SER A 191 -3.65 -2.39 0.07
CA SER A 191 -3.84 -3.66 0.79
C SER A 191 -4.24 -3.45 2.24
N LEU A 192 -5.25 -4.19 2.67
CA LEU A 192 -5.71 -4.26 4.07
C LEU A 192 -5.31 -5.57 4.74
N LYS A 193 -4.39 -6.33 4.14
CA LYS A 193 -3.83 -7.53 4.74
C LYS A 193 -2.76 -7.13 5.75
N GLU A 194 -2.85 -7.69 6.94
CA GLU A 194 -1.77 -7.64 7.94
C GLU A 194 -0.69 -8.62 7.49
N TYR A 195 0.56 -8.19 7.50
CA TYR A 195 1.72 -9.00 7.14
C TYR A 195 2.53 -9.35 8.39
#